data_149927e0c57a752b65a63135c8f0ff89
#
_entry.id   149927e0c57a752b65a63135c8f0ff89
#
_cell.length_a   1.000
_cell.length_b   1.000
_cell.length_c   1.000
_cell.angle_alpha   90.00
_cell.angle_beta   90.00
_cell.angle_gamma   90.00
#
_symmetry.space_group_name_H-M   'P 1'
#
loop_
_entity.id
_entity.type
_entity.pdbx_description
1 polymer ?
#
loop_
_entity_poly.entity_id
_entity_poly.type
_entity_poly.pdbx_seq_one_letter_code
_entity_poly.pdbx_strand_id
1 'polypeptide(L)'
;MCIRDRLYKFHQNDTLKTNKLEVYNSILFEEKGYKFQQNSLDDFFGEGFSNQEINDKIFLTSLIVDAGLNFKSTALGNISAGLIFRDDKYSIQNFELEDFIDSSQSINSSTLYLSAGYSKKIKETIFNFIFKNHVFGDSQSGLIKSNIEFDLKNQNSLNVGFSILNSIPDYNQRLYTSNYINYNWNNDFHNVETRSLNLTLKLKRLLNINIDYVNIQNHIQFEEIETGNVDDGFIYNVKPIQYDDRLDLFKVRLKRSIDFGKFSVDSALLFQKSMSDDIINLPQIVSRNTIYFSTDMFKKALYLQTGFGVKYFSKFYMNGYDPLLAELYIQNDKEIGNFPLIDFFINAKIQQTRLYFKFEHFNSSLTGYNYYSAPNYPYRDFSFRFGLVWNFFM
;
A
#
# COMPACT_ATOMS: atom_id res chain seq x y z
N MET A 1 -8.82 15.08 9.27
CA MET A 1 -8.20 16.38 8.91
C MET A 1 -6.70 16.24 9.12
N CYS A 2 -5.93 16.04 8.06
CA CYS A 2 -4.47 15.95 8.17
C CYS A 2 -3.89 17.35 8.29
N ILE A 3 -3.38 17.71 9.44
CA ILE A 3 -2.58 18.93 9.61
C ILE A 3 -1.12 18.56 9.33
N ARG A 4 -0.67 18.84 8.12
CA ARG A 4 0.72 18.63 7.69
C ARG A 4 1.54 19.84 8.15
N ASP A 5 2.36 19.66 9.16
CA ASP A 5 3.04 20.76 9.80
C ASP A 5 4.41 21.09 9.34
N ARG A 6 4.72 22.35 9.61
CA ARG A 6 5.85 23.14 9.16
C ARG A 6 7.17 22.55 9.59
N LEU A 7 8.00 22.20 8.62
CA LEU A 7 9.44 22.08 8.78
C LEU A 7 10.04 23.48 9.07
N TYR A 8 10.36 23.77 10.32
CA TYR A 8 11.19 24.91 10.63
C TYR A 8 12.65 24.59 10.29
N LYS A 9 13.08 24.99 9.10
CA LYS A 9 14.49 25.02 8.75
C LYS A 9 15.08 26.34 9.23
N PHE A 10 15.86 26.32 10.30
CA PHE A 10 16.74 27.42 10.60
C PHE A 10 17.86 27.47 9.56
N HIS A 11 17.74 28.37 8.59
CA HIS A 11 18.78 28.63 7.60
C HIS A 11 19.74 29.66 8.20
N GLN A 12 20.91 29.22 8.60
CA GLN A 12 22.06 30.09 8.69
C GLN A 12 22.79 30.03 7.34
N ASN A 13 22.68 31.10 6.57
CA ASN A 13 23.42 31.25 5.31
C ASN A 13 24.91 31.47 5.63
N ASP A 14 25.71 30.41 5.52
CA ASP A 14 27.16 30.52 5.50
C ASP A 14 27.68 29.77 4.26
N THR A 15 28.01 30.49 3.20
CA THR A 15 28.34 30.02 1.86
C THR A 15 29.74 29.42 1.71
N LEU A 16 30.51 29.21 2.80
CA LEU A 16 31.92 28.82 2.72
C LEU A 16 32.38 27.71 3.69
N LYS A 17 31.49 26.98 4.36
CA LYS A 17 31.93 25.88 5.24
C LYS A 17 31.70 24.52 4.58
N THR A 18 32.77 23.72 4.47
CA THR A 18 32.77 22.34 4.01
C THR A 18 31.96 21.40 4.91
N ASN A 19 31.62 21.82 6.13
CA ASN A 19 30.85 21.06 7.12
C ASN A 19 29.73 21.93 7.68
N LYS A 20 28.51 21.35 7.76
CA LYS A 20 27.31 22.02 8.28
C LYS A 20 26.60 21.12 9.28
N LEU A 21 26.32 21.66 10.46
CA LEU A 21 25.45 21.01 11.45
C LEU A 21 24.08 21.69 11.41
N GLU A 22 23.03 20.89 11.27
CA GLU A 22 21.64 21.33 11.26
C GLU A 22 20.88 20.61 12.37
N VAL A 23 20.05 21.35 13.10
CA VAL A 23 19.06 20.79 14.01
C VAL A 23 17.76 20.65 13.24
N TYR A 24 17.09 19.53 13.39
CA TYR A 24 15.75 19.33 12.84
C TYR A 24 14.77 18.92 13.94
N ASN A 25 13.53 19.32 13.76
CA ASN A 25 12.40 18.80 14.53
C ASN A 25 11.17 18.71 13.64
N SER A 26 10.29 17.79 13.94
CA SER A 26 8.96 17.69 13.35
C SER A 26 7.97 17.18 14.38
N ILE A 27 6.75 17.69 14.31
CA ILE A 27 5.63 17.22 15.10
C ILE A 27 4.54 16.83 14.10
N LEU A 28 4.07 15.59 14.21
CA LEU A 28 2.96 15.07 13.42
C LEU A 28 1.87 14.63 14.40
N PHE A 29 0.69 15.20 14.22
CA PHE A 29 -0.53 14.73 14.85
C PHE A 29 -1.43 14.12 13.78
N GLU A 30 -1.85 12.88 13.97
CA GLU A 30 -2.71 12.15 13.06
C GLU A 30 -3.91 11.58 13.82
N GLU A 31 -5.09 11.74 13.24
CA GLU A 31 -6.32 11.14 13.74
C GLU A 31 -6.98 10.35 12.60
N LYS A 32 -7.27 9.09 12.84
CA LYS A 32 -7.97 8.19 11.93
C LYS A 32 -9.21 7.68 12.64
N GLY A 33 -10.32 7.60 11.91
CA GLY A 33 -11.57 7.06 12.43
C GLY A 33 -12.25 6.18 11.39
N TYR A 34 -12.85 5.11 11.87
CA TYR A 34 -13.75 4.26 11.10
C TYR A 34 -15.05 4.13 11.87
N LYS A 35 -16.19 4.14 11.17
CA LYS A 35 -17.51 3.94 11.73
C LYS A 35 -18.28 2.94 10.89
N PHE A 36 -18.79 1.89 11.55
CA PHE A 36 -19.80 1.01 11.01
C PHE A 36 -21.13 1.28 11.68
N GLN A 37 -22.18 1.44 10.88
CA GLN A 37 -23.53 1.70 11.40
C GLN A 37 -24.56 0.87 10.64
N GLN A 38 -25.45 0.23 11.40
CA GLN A 38 -26.52 -0.60 10.86
C GLN A 38 -27.73 -0.53 11.81
N ASN A 39 -28.93 -0.39 11.26
CA ASN A 39 -30.16 -0.16 12.07
C ASN A 39 -30.69 -1.44 12.74
N SER A 40 -30.26 -2.61 12.29
CA SER A 40 -30.65 -3.91 12.86
C SER A 40 -29.53 -4.91 12.61
N LEU A 41 -29.50 -6.01 13.36
CA LEU A 41 -28.63 -7.13 13.07
C LEU A 41 -28.88 -7.67 11.65
N ASP A 42 -27.84 -8.17 11.03
CA ASP A 42 -27.88 -8.85 9.74
C ASP A 42 -27.28 -10.27 9.92
N ASP A 43 -28.00 -11.26 9.47
CA ASP A 43 -27.62 -12.67 9.59
C ASP A 43 -26.25 -12.96 8.94
N PHE A 44 -25.81 -12.09 8.01
CA PHE A 44 -24.48 -12.21 7.40
C PHE A 44 -23.34 -12.14 8.43
N PHE A 45 -23.45 -11.30 9.47
CA PHE A 45 -22.43 -11.19 10.52
C PHE A 45 -22.71 -12.11 11.72
N GLY A 46 -23.84 -12.80 11.73
CA GLY A 46 -24.27 -13.69 12.79
C GLY A 46 -25.05 -13.01 13.91
N GLU A 47 -25.09 -13.66 15.09
CA GLU A 47 -25.86 -13.20 16.24
C GLU A 47 -25.20 -12.03 16.95
N GLY A 48 -26.02 -11.17 17.54
CA GLY A 48 -25.57 -10.07 18.39
C GLY A 48 -25.88 -10.29 19.86
N PHE A 49 -25.15 -9.62 20.74
CA PHE A 49 -25.44 -9.59 22.18
C PHE A 49 -26.78 -8.91 22.48
N SER A 50 -27.19 -7.95 21.67
CA SER A 50 -28.46 -7.26 21.76
C SER A 50 -29.04 -7.02 20.36
N ASN A 51 -30.39 -6.91 20.28
CA ASN A 51 -31.09 -6.60 19.02
C ASN A 51 -31.13 -5.09 18.70
N GLN A 52 -30.17 -4.34 19.20
CA GLN A 52 -30.12 -2.89 19.02
C GLN A 52 -29.38 -2.49 17.77
N GLU A 53 -29.44 -1.20 17.45
CA GLU A 53 -28.69 -0.57 16.39
C GLU A 53 -27.16 -0.77 16.60
N ILE A 54 -26.45 -1.19 15.54
CA ILE A 54 -24.99 -1.28 15.55
C ILE A 54 -24.39 0.09 15.26
N ASN A 55 -23.46 0.54 16.09
CA ASN A 55 -22.79 1.83 15.93
C ASN A 55 -21.34 1.75 16.43
N ASP A 56 -20.57 0.90 15.77
CA ASP A 56 -19.16 0.67 16.10
C ASP A 56 -18.29 1.80 15.56
N LYS A 57 -17.53 2.43 16.43
CA LYS A 57 -16.60 3.51 16.08
C LYS A 57 -15.22 3.17 16.59
N ILE A 58 -14.25 3.27 15.70
CA ILE A 58 -12.84 3.04 15.98
C ILE A 58 -12.09 4.34 15.76
N PHE A 59 -11.24 4.72 16.69
CA PHE A 59 -10.37 5.89 16.59
C PHE A 59 -8.93 5.50 16.88
N LEU A 60 -8.03 6.02 16.08
CA LEU A 60 -6.60 6.00 16.34
C LEU A 60 -6.06 7.43 16.30
N THR A 61 -5.55 7.88 17.43
CA THR A 61 -4.85 9.16 17.54
C THR A 61 -3.37 8.89 17.74
N SER A 62 -2.53 9.52 16.93
CA SER A 62 -1.07 9.38 17.00
C SER A 62 -0.40 10.74 17.11
N LEU A 63 0.45 10.93 18.11
CA LEU A 63 1.37 12.05 18.23
C LEU A 63 2.79 11.53 17.98
N ILE A 64 3.48 12.09 17.00
CA ILE A 64 4.86 11.73 16.68
C ILE A 64 5.70 12.99 16.74
N VAL A 65 6.71 12.97 17.59
CA VAL A 65 7.70 14.05 17.73
C VAL A 65 9.06 13.49 17.33
N ASP A 66 9.65 14.04 16.29
CA ASP A 66 10.98 13.65 15.79
C ASP A 66 11.93 14.85 15.92
N ALA A 67 13.03 14.68 16.61
CA ALA A 67 14.04 15.71 16.81
C ALA A 67 15.45 15.12 16.73
N GLY A 68 16.36 15.85 16.09
CA GLY A 68 17.72 15.36 15.92
C GLY A 68 18.67 16.33 15.27
N LEU A 69 19.82 15.81 14.92
CA LEU A 69 20.94 16.51 14.33
C LEU A 69 21.28 15.92 12.97
N ASN A 70 21.54 16.77 12.00
CA ASN A 70 22.10 16.41 10.69
C ASN A 70 23.46 17.06 10.52
N PHE A 71 24.48 16.25 10.39
CA PHE A 71 25.83 16.70 10.05
C PHE A 71 26.11 16.41 8.58
N LYS A 72 26.30 17.47 7.81
CA LYS A 72 26.64 17.40 6.38
C LYS A 72 28.10 17.71 6.18
N SER A 73 28.84 16.79 5.59
CA SER A 73 30.26 16.93 5.30
C SER A 73 30.60 16.40 3.90
N THR A 74 31.41 17.14 3.14
CA THR A 74 31.92 16.68 1.85
C THR A 74 32.84 15.47 1.98
N ALA A 75 33.60 15.39 3.07
CA ALA A 75 34.53 14.29 3.33
C ALA A 75 33.83 13.06 3.92
N LEU A 76 32.95 13.24 4.92
CA LEU A 76 32.34 12.14 5.67
C LEU A 76 30.97 11.74 5.09
N GLY A 77 30.30 12.60 4.32
CA GLY A 77 28.92 12.42 3.89
C GLY A 77 27.92 13.05 4.86
N ASN A 78 26.68 12.67 4.76
CA ASN A 78 25.61 13.15 5.61
C ASN A 78 25.33 12.12 6.70
N ILE A 79 25.39 12.53 7.95
CA ILE A 79 25.12 11.71 9.13
C ILE A 79 23.97 12.36 9.87
N SER A 80 22.98 11.58 10.25
CA SER A 80 21.86 12.03 11.08
C SER A 80 21.75 11.16 12.33
N ALA A 81 21.36 11.77 13.45
CA ALA A 81 21.01 11.07 14.67
C ALA A 81 19.87 11.82 15.35
N GLY A 82 18.90 11.11 15.88
CA GLY A 82 17.73 11.71 16.48
C GLY A 82 16.96 10.77 17.39
N LEU A 83 15.98 11.34 18.07
CA LEU A 83 15.01 10.64 18.90
C LEU A 83 13.62 10.87 18.33
N ILE A 84 12.84 9.81 18.30
CA ILE A 84 11.45 9.85 17.85
C ILE A 84 10.59 9.37 19.02
N PHE A 85 9.74 10.26 19.53
CA PHE A 85 8.70 9.90 20.49
C PHE A 85 7.40 9.68 19.73
N ARG A 86 6.74 8.57 20.01
CA ARG A 86 5.43 8.23 19.45
C ARG A 86 4.47 7.86 20.57
N ASP A 87 3.31 8.48 20.56
CA ASP A 87 2.22 8.23 21.48
C ASP A 87 0.96 7.92 20.68
N ASP A 88 0.48 6.71 20.81
CA ASP A 88 -0.70 6.21 20.09
C ASP A 88 -1.81 5.90 21.10
N LYS A 89 -3.01 6.33 20.78
CA LYS A 89 -4.23 5.95 21.48
C LYS A 89 -5.21 5.34 20.50
N TYR A 90 -5.42 4.05 20.61
CA TYR A 90 -6.45 3.32 19.90
C TYR A 90 -7.64 3.12 20.83
N SER A 91 -8.86 3.40 20.37
CA SER A 91 -10.09 3.26 21.17
C SER A 91 -11.26 2.80 20.30
N ILE A 92 -12.08 1.96 20.88
CA ILE A 92 -13.32 1.47 20.30
C ILE A 92 -14.45 2.03 21.14
N GLN A 93 -15.48 2.57 20.49
CA GLN A 93 -16.69 3.08 21.12
C GLN A 93 -17.87 2.32 20.52
N ASN A 94 -18.41 1.40 21.30
CA ASN A 94 -19.62 0.66 20.98
C ASN A 94 -20.69 1.10 21.97
N PHE A 95 -21.91 1.33 21.50
CA PHE A 95 -23.01 1.68 22.37
C PHE A 95 -23.45 0.40 23.13
N GLU A 96 -23.45 0.41 24.47
CA GLU A 96 -24.05 -0.60 25.36
C GLU A 96 -23.33 -1.95 25.62
N LEU A 97 -22.11 -2.16 25.11
CA LEU A 97 -21.37 -3.38 25.47
C LEU A 97 -20.67 -3.31 26.83
N GLU A 98 -20.63 -2.15 27.49
CA GLU A 98 -19.98 -1.98 28.81
C GLU A 98 -20.57 -2.92 29.88
N ASP A 99 -21.85 -3.30 29.77
CA ASP A 99 -22.49 -4.23 30.68
C ASP A 99 -22.24 -5.72 30.35
N PHE A 100 -21.78 -6.05 29.16
CA PHE A 100 -21.68 -7.44 28.68
C PHE A 100 -20.22 -7.92 28.53
N ILE A 101 -19.25 -7.04 28.33
CA ILE A 101 -17.86 -7.41 28.10
C ILE A 101 -16.95 -6.61 29.02
N ASP A 102 -16.36 -7.28 30.01
CA ASP A 102 -15.29 -6.75 30.85
C ASP A 102 -13.95 -6.70 30.04
N SER A 103 -13.93 -5.93 28.95
CA SER A 103 -12.78 -5.78 28.09
C SER A 103 -12.35 -4.32 27.97
N SER A 104 -11.05 -4.09 28.06
CA SER A 104 -10.49 -2.78 27.76
C SER A 104 -10.81 -2.40 26.31
N GLN A 105 -11.56 -1.33 26.10
CA GLN A 105 -11.90 -0.84 24.75
C GLN A 105 -10.83 0.10 24.20
N SER A 106 -9.63 0.06 24.74
CA SER A 106 -8.54 0.93 24.29
C SER A 106 -7.16 0.32 24.50
N ILE A 107 -6.24 0.68 23.58
CA ILE A 107 -4.82 0.43 23.72
C ILE A 107 -4.10 1.79 23.69
N ASN A 108 -3.33 2.08 24.73
CA ASN A 108 -2.45 3.22 24.77
C ASN A 108 -1.01 2.71 24.64
N SER A 109 -0.20 3.35 23.81
CA SER A 109 1.18 2.92 23.56
C SER A 109 2.08 4.13 23.39
N SER A 110 3.03 4.30 24.29
CA SER A 110 4.04 5.36 24.20
C SER A 110 5.42 4.75 24.02
N THR A 111 6.15 5.19 22.99
CA THR A 111 7.43 4.60 22.63
C THR A 111 8.44 5.66 22.21
N LEU A 112 9.66 5.52 22.71
CA LEU A 112 10.82 6.31 22.33
C LEU A 112 11.75 5.48 21.44
N TYR A 113 12.11 6.02 20.28
CA TYR A 113 13.03 5.39 19.33
C TYR A 113 14.31 6.23 19.21
N LEU A 114 15.43 5.52 19.06
CA LEU A 114 16.67 6.08 18.54
C LEU A 114 16.66 5.94 17.03
N SER A 115 17.00 7.00 16.31
CA SER A 115 17.16 6.98 14.86
C SER A 115 18.56 7.42 14.46
N ALA A 116 19.11 6.77 13.42
CA ALA A 116 20.37 7.15 12.81
C ALA A 116 20.28 7.01 11.30
N GLY A 117 20.95 7.89 10.58
CA GLY A 117 21.01 7.83 9.13
C GLY A 117 22.41 8.17 8.62
N TYR A 118 22.77 7.54 7.51
CA TYR A 118 24.01 7.85 6.80
C TYR A 118 23.76 7.87 5.31
N SER A 119 24.30 8.90 4.63
CA SER A 119 24.26 8.98 3.17
C SER A 119 25.55 9.56 2.65
N LYS A 120 26.20 8.89 1.70
CA LYS A 120 27.42 9.35 1.06
C LYS A 120 27.44 8.99 -0.41
N LYS A 121 27.81 9.97 -1.24
CA LYS A 121 28.15 9.75 -2.64
C LYS A 121 29.68 9.60 -2.76
N ILE A 122 30.14 8.49 -3.33
CA ILE A 122 31.54 8.21 -3.64
C ILE A 122 31.60 7.92 -5.14
N LYS A 123 32.13 8.86 -5.92
CA LYS A 123 32.11 8.82 -7.38
C LYS A 123 30.68 8.61 -7.90
N GLU A 124 30.43 7.51 -8.60
CA GLU A 124 29.16 7.13 -9.20
C GLU A 124 28.28 6.27 -8.25
N THR A 125 28.71 6.08 -6.99
CA THR A 125 28.00 5.23 -6.05
C THR A 125 27.42 6.06 -4.91
N ILE A 126 26.15 5.86 -4.59
CA ILE A 126 25.47 6.46 -3.43
C ILE A 126 25.14 5.36 -2.42
N PHE A 127 25.63 5.54 -1.21
CA PHE A 127 25.29 4.69 -0.06
C PHE A 127 24.30 5.40 0.81
N ASN A 128 23.21 4.70 1.18
CA ASN A 128 22.24 5.16 2.15
C ASN A 128 22.01 4.08 3.19
N PHE A 129 21.97 4.49 4.44
CA PHE A 129 21.68 3.63 5.56
C PHE A 129 20.72 4.35 6.52
N ILE A 130 19.72 3.63 7.02
CA ILE A 130 18.73 4.10 7.98
C ILE A 130 18.62 3.05 9.08
N PHE A 131 18.72 3.50 10.30
CA PHE A 131 18.48 2.71 11.50
C PHE A 131 17.44 3.42 12.36
N LYS A 132 16.50 2.65 12.88
CA LYS A 132 15.53 3.07 13.88
C LYS A 132 15.27 1.89 14.78
N ASN A 133 15.36 2.06 16.09
CA ASN A 133 15.04 1.02 17.05
C ASN A 133 14.41 1.61 18.29
N HIS A 134 13.47 0.89 18.89
CA HIS A 134 12.92 1.29 20.17
C HIS A 134 14.00 1.28 21.26
N VAL A 135 13.91 2.22 22.18
CA VAL A 135 14.79 2.32 23.33
C VAL A 135 14.00 2.09 24.61
N PHE A 136 12.80 2.63 24.66
CA PHE A 136 11.92 2.56 25.80
C PHE A 136 10.46 2.61 25.37
N GLY A 137 9.55 1.93 26.08
CA GLY A 137 8.12 1.97 25.87
C GLY A 137 7.54 0.65 25.36
N ASP A 138 6.27 0.70 24.94
CA ASP A 138 5.43 -0.47 24.70
C ASP A 138 5.66 -1.14 23.34
N SER A 139 6.09 -0.36 22.35
CA SER A 139 6.26 -0.84 20.99
C SER A 139 7.70 -1.26 20.71
N GLN A 140 7.98 -2.56 20.78
CA GLN A 140 9.30 -3.13 20.47
C GLN A 140 9.55 -3.22 18.96
N SER A 141 9.39 -2.14 18.24
CA SER A 141 9.56 -2.10 16.78
C SER A 141 10.90 -1.50 16.36
N GLY A 142 11.35 -1.82 15.14
CA GLY A 142 12.63 -1.33 14.63
C GLY A 142 12.75 -1.46 13.12
N LEU A 143 13.67 -0.70 12.52
CA LEU A 143 13.97 -0.68 11.10
C LEU A 143 15.47 -0.58 10.87
N ILE A 144 16.01 -1.49 10.08
CA ILE A 144 17.32 -1.38 9.46
C ILE A 144 17.10 -1.36 7.96
N LYS A 145 17.60 -0.35 7.27
CA LYS A 145 17.50 -0.25 5.81
C LYS A 145 18.81 0.24 5.23
N SER A 146 19.32 -0.48 4.25
CA SER A 146 20.49 -0.10 3.47
C SER A 146 20.15 -0.08 2.00
N ASN A 147 20.71 0.88 1.28
CA ASN A 147 20.51 1.02 -0.15
C ASN A 147 21.80 1.50 -0.80
N ILE A 148 22.25 0.83 -1.85
CA ILE A 148 23.41 1.18 -2.66
C ILE A 148 22.95 1.43 -4.08
N GLU A 149 23.14 2.65 -4.56
CA GLU A 149 22.83 3.03 -5.92
C GLU A 149 24.13 3.27 -6.70
N PHE A 150 24.28 2.55 -7.81
CA PHE A 150 25.36 2.71 -8.76
C PHE A 150 24.83 3.48 -9.97
N ASP A 151 25.36 4.67 -10.20
CA ASP A 151 25.13 5.40 -11.44
C ASP A 151 25.99 4.79 -12.54
N LEU A 152 25.35 4.10 -13.47
CA LEU A 152 25.98 3.51 -14.64
C LEU A 152 25.98 4.54 -15.76
N LYS A 153 26.96 4.50 -16.63
CA LYS A 153 27.03 5.43 -17.76
C LYS A 153 25.73 5.46 -18.59
N ASN A 154 25.48 6.55 -19.31
CA ASN A 154 24.34 6.73 -20.22
C ASN A 154 22.95 6.74 -19.54
N GLN A 155 22.85 7.28 -18.34
CA GLN A 155 21.60 7.36 -17.56
C GLN A 155 21.02 5.96 -17.19
N ASN A 156 21.89 4.97 -17.07
CA ASN A 156 21.54 3.70 -16.49
C ASN A 156 21.86 3.72 -14.99
N SER A 157 21.14 2.96 -14.19
CA SER A 157 21.43 2.81 -12.76
C SER A 157 21.12 1.41 -12.27
N LEU A 158 21.90 0.96 -11.30
CA LEU A 158 21.65 -0.25 -10.53
C LEU A 158 21.46 0.15 -9.07
N ASN A 159 20.36 -0.28 -8.47
CA ASN A 159 20.08 -0.07 -7.08
C ASN A 159 19.93 -1.43 -6.39
N VAL A 160 20.63 -1.61 -5.28
CA VAL A 160 20.53 -2.80 -4.42
C VAL A 160 20.13 -2.35 -3.03
N GLY A 161 19.01 -2.85 -2.55
CA GLY A 161 18.45 -2.53 -1.26
C GLY A 161 18.27 -3.76 -0.37
N PHE A 162 18.45 -3.57 0.91
CA PHE A 162 18.15 -4.53 1.96
C PHE A 162 17.42 -3.85 3.09
N SER A 163 16.39 -4.49 3.65
CA SER A 163 15.77 -3.98 4.86
C SER A 163 15.31 -5.11 5.80
N ILE A 164 15.34 -4.82 7.08
CA ILE A 164 14.70 -5.60 8.16
C ILE A 164 13.76 -4.62 8.89
N LEU A 165 12.49 -4.95 8.90
CA LEU A 165 11.45 -4.23 9.63
C LEU A 165 10.85 -5.16 10.67
N ASN A 166 10.91 -4.78 11.92
CA ASN A 166 10.16 -5.40 13.01
C ASN A 166 9.03 -4.44 13.39
N SER A 167 7.79 -4.85 13.23
CA SER A 167 6.60 -4.03 13.50
C SER A 167 5.66 -4.72 14.46
N ILE A 168 5.03 -3.93 15.34
CA ILE A 168 3.90 -4.42 16.11
C ILE A 168 2.73 -4.72 15.17
N PRO A 169 1.85 -5.69 15.50
CA PRO A 169 0.60 -5.93 14.80
C PRO A 169 -0.30 -4.69 14.81
N ASP A 170 -1.16 -4.56 13.80
CA ASP A 170 -2.11 -3.46 13.74
C ASP A 170 -3.10 -3.51 14.92
N TYR A 171 -3.56 -2.34 15.37
CA TYR A 171 -4.38 -2.25 16.57
C TYR A 171 -5.68 -3.02 16.46
N ASN A 172 -6.35 -2.99 15.28
CA ASN A 172 -7.57 -3.76 15.03
C ASN A 172 -7.35 -5.27 14.97
N GLN A 173 -6.14 -5.74 14.69
CA GLN A 173 -5.75 -7.16 14.79
C GLN A 173 -5.59 -7.58 16.24
N ARG A 174 -5.15 -6.67 17.11
CA ARG A 174 -4.91 -6.92 18.53
C ARG A 174 -6.19 -6.81 19.35
N LEU A 175 -6.99 -5.78 19.11
CA LEU A 175 -8.20 -5.51 19.87
C LEU A 175 -9.33 -5.07 18.95
N TYR A 176 -10.45 -5.75 19.04
CA TYR A 176 -11.69 -5.37 18.40
C TYR A 176 -12.89 -5.80 19.25
N THR A 177 -13.92 -4.99 19.29
CA THR A 177 -15.19 -5.30 19.95
C THR A 177 -16.36 -4.79 19.10
N SER A 178 -17.41 -5.60 18.99
CA SER A 178 -18.65 -5.30 18.28
C SER A 178 -19.85 -5.87 19.04
N ASN A 179 -21.03 -5.40 18.72
CA ASN A 179 -22.28 -6.04 19.17
C ASN A 179 -22.44 -7.44 18.54
N TYR A 180 -21.79 -7.75 17.41
CA TYR A 180 -21.76 -9.10 16.86
C TYR A 180 -20.85 -10.01 17.67
N ILE A 181 -21.39 -11.14 18.20
CA ILE A 181 -20.71 -12.05 19.13
C ILE A 181 -19.38 -12.53 18.58
N ASN A 182 -19.32 -12.82 17.28
CA ASN A 182 -18.15 -13.36 16.63
C ASN A 182 -17.03 -12.33 16.36
N TYR A 183 -17.33 -11.05 16.48
CA TYR A 183 -16.39 -9.95 16.17
C TYR A 183 -15.84 -9.31 17.46
N ASN A 184 -15.32 -10.18 18.34
CA ASN A 184 -14.73 -9.75 19.61
C ASN A 184 -13.45 -10.51 19.85
N TRP A 185 -12.33 -9.80 20.02
CA TRP A 185 -11.03 -10.38 20.34
C TRP A 185 -10.09 -9.42 21.06
N ASN A 186 -9.19 -10.01 21.84
CA ASN A 186 -8.05 -9.34 22.45
C ASN A 186 -6.85 -10.28 22.32
N ASN A 187 -6.04 -10.06 21.27
CA ASN A 187 -4.97 -10.95 20.86
C ASN A 187 -3.60 -10.42 21.32
N ASP A 188 -2.78 -11.31 21.85
CA ASP A 188 -1.37 -11.06 22.16
C ASP A 188 -0.49 -11.68 21.06
N PHE A 189 -0.47 -11.02 19.91
CA PHE A 189 0.32 -11.45 18.76
C PHE A 189 1.79 -11.03 18.89
N HIS A 190 2.68 -11.87 18.37
CA HIS A 190 4.08 -11.53 18.20
C HIS A 190 4.27 -10.46 17.12
N ASN A 191 5.37 -9.72 17.24
CA ASN A 191 5.75 -8.76 16.20
C ASN A 191 5.97 -9.45 14.85
N VAL A 192 5.56 -8.74 13.79
CA VAL A 192 5.79 -9.17 12.42
C VAL A 192 7.17 -8.72 11.98
N GLU A 193 8.04 -9.66 11.62
CA GLU A 193 9.35 -9.37 11.07
C GLU A 193 9.35 -9.52 9.55
N THR A 194 9.70 -8.46 8.84
CA THR A 194 9.81 -8.43 7.38
C THR A 194 11.25 -8.18 6.97
N ARG A 195 11.85 -9.12 6.24
CA ARG A 195 13.17 -8.99 5.60
C ARG A 195 12.98 -8.85 4.12
N SER A 196 13.60 -7.87 3.50
CA SER A 196 13.49 -7.68 2.06
C SER A 196 14.84 -7.43 1.38
N LEU A 197 14.98 -8.00 0.19
CA LEU A 197 16.04 -7.72 -0.77
C LEU A 197 15.40 -7.12 -2.01
N ASN A 198 15.90 -5.99 -2.47
CA ASN A 198 15.44 -5.31 -3.67
C ASN A 198 16.60 -5.07 -4.63
N LEU A 199 16.41 -5.42 -5.88
CA LEU A 199 17.32 -5.09 -6.96
C LEU A 199 16.55 -4.34 -8.04
N THR A 200 16.98 -3.12 -8.36
CA THR A 200 16.38 -2.31 -9.43
C THR A 200 17.44 -1.95 -10.46
N LEU A 201 17.29 -2.45 -11.67
CA LEU A 201 18.12 -2.12 -12.83
C LEU A 201 17.32 -1.23 -13.78
N LYS A 202 17.77 0.00 -13.98
CA LYS A 202 17.22 0.93 -14.96
C LYS A 202 18.15 1.05 -16.15
N LEU A 203 17.68 0.61 -17.31
CA LEU A 203 18.38 0.73 -18.57
C LEU A 203 17.56 1.66 -19.48
N LYS A 204 17.98 2.91 -19.61
CA LYS A 204 17.22 3.98 -20.28
C LYS A 204 16.61 3.61 -21.63
N ARG A 205 17.31 2.84 -22.45
CA ARG A 205 16.86 2.48 -23.80
C ARG A 205 16.29 1.08 -23.93
N LEU A 206 16.44 0.26 -22.89
CA LEU A 206 16.11 -1.16 -22.99
C LEU A 206 14.93 -1.54 -22.10
N LEU A 207 15.11 -1.47 -20.79
CA LEU A 207 14.20 -2.11 -19.85
C LEU A 207 14.45 -1.61 -18.43
N ASN A 208 13.41 -1.47 -17.64
CA ASN A 208 13.50 -1.33 -16.20
C ASN A 208 13.10 -2.66 -15.55
N ILE A 209 14.01 -3.22 -14.76
CA ILE A 209 13.80 -4.47 -14.03
C ILE A 209 13.79 -4.14 -12.54
N ASN A 210 12.81 -4.67 -11.83
CA ASN A 210 12.78 -4.65 -10.39
C ASN A 210 12.54 -6.07 -9.89
N ILE A 211 13.42 -6.56 -9.02
CA ILE A 211 13.36 -7.88 -8.42
C ILE A 211 13.27 -7.68 -6.90
N ASP A 212 12.24 -8.24 -6.28
CA ASP A 212 12.04 -8.19 -4.85
C ASP A 212 11.94 -9.63 -4.32
N TYR A 213 12.67 -9.90 -3.25
CA TYR A 213 12.47 -11.04 -2.40
C TYR A 213 12.10 -10.55 -1.01
N VAL A 214 10.98 -11.05 -0.47
CA VAL A 214 10.45 -10.65 0.81
C VAL A 214 10.16 -11.90 1.63
N ASN A 215 10.75 -11.95 2.83
CA ASN A 215 10.47 -12.96 3.83
C ASN A 215 9.76 -12.32 5.01
N ILE A 216 8.63 -12.87 5.42
CA ILE A 216 7.81 -12.37 6.52
C ILE A 216 7.67 -13.50 7.55
N GLN A 217 7.97 -13.20 8.81
CA GLN A 217 7.73 -14.08 9.95
C GLN A 217 6.59 -13.52 10.79
N ASN A 218 5.82 -14.40 11.42
CA ASN A 218 4.66 -14.04 12.24
C ASN A 218 3.64 -13.21 11.46
N HIS A 219 3.42 -13.56 10.17
CA HIS A 219 2.47 -12.87 9.32
C HIS A 219 1.06 -12.91 9.92
N ILE A 220 0.34 -11.78 9.88
CA ILE A 220 -1.03 -11.70 10.34
C ILE A 220 -1.92 -11.30 9.17
N GLN A 221 -3.04 -11.99 9.05
CA GLN A 221 -4.08 -11.65 8.08
C GLN A 221 -5.45 -11.97 8.64
N PHE A 222 -6.45 -11.35 8.08
CA PHE A 222 -7.83 -11.71 8.37
C PHE A 222 -8.24 -12.90 7.50
N GLU A 223 -8.91 -13.86 8.10
CA GLU A 223 -9.42 -15.06 7.44
C GLU A 223 -10.86 -15.30 7.76
N GLU A 224 -11.53 -15.89 6.82
CA GLU A 224 -12.87 -16.44 7.00
C GLU A 224 -12.79 -17.73 7.78
N ILE A 225 -13.48 -17.78 8.91
CA ILE A 225 -13.58 -18.96 9.78
C ILE A 225 -15.03 -19.45 9.72
N GLU A 226 -15.22 -20.66 9.28
CA GLU A 226 -16.53 -21.30 9.35
C GLU A 226 -16.92 -21.56 10.82
N THR A 227 -17.98 -20.93 11.27
CA THR A 227 -18.57 -21.18 12.58
C THR A 227 -20.02 -21.63 12.39
N GLY A 228 -20.35 -22.83 12.83
CA GLY A 228 -21.73 -23.33 12.86
C GLY A 228 -21.87 -24.79 12.48
N ASN A 229 -22.96 -25.41 12.89
CA ASN A 229 -23.38 -26.73 12.43
C ASN A 229 -24.09 -26.58 11.08
N VAL A 230 -23.91 -27.53 10.20
CA VAL A 230 -24.46 -27.58 8.84
C VAL A 230 -26.00 -27.42 8.82
N ASP A 231 -26.68 -27.70 9.94
CA ASP A 231 -28.14 -27.63 10.08
C ASP A 231 -28.68 -26.23 10.33
N ASP A 232 -27.85 -25.29 10.83
CA ASP A 232 -28.28 -23.93 11.21
C ASP A 232 -27.88 -22.82 10.18
N GLY A 233 -27.25 -23.20 9.06
CA GLY A 233 -26.70 -22.28 8.07
C GLY A 233 -25.26 -21.90 8.38
N PHE A 234 -24.51 -21.55 7.34
CA PHE A 234 -23.12 -21.09 7.50
C PHE A 234 -23.10 -19.65 8.00
N ILE A 235 -22.52 -19.45 9.17
CA ILE A 235 -22.23 -18.11 9.69
C ILE A 235 -20.79 -17.77 9.32
N TYR A 236 -20.64 -16.76 8.47
CA TYR A 236 -19.35 -16.22 8.12
C TYR A 236 -18.79 -15.39 9.26
N ASN A 237 -17.56 -15.64 9.61
CA ASN A 237 -16.87 -14.93 10.67
C ASN A 237 -15.43 -14.67 10.21
N VAL A 238 -15.02 -13.42 10.31
CA VAL A 238 -13.69 -12.99 9.91
C VAL A 238 -12.89 -12.63 11.16
N LYS A 239 -11.75 -13.30 11.35
CA LYS A 239 -10.84 -13.04 12.47
C LYS A 239 -9.40 -12.87 12.02
N PRO A 240 -8.59 -12.10 12.76
CA PRO A 240 -7.16 -12.03 12.52
C PRO A 240 -6.48 -13.31 13.03
N ILE A 241 -5.64 -13.90 12.18
CA ILE A 241 -4.84 -15.09 12.49
C ILE A 241 -3.37 -14.77 12.27
N GLN A 242 -2.52 -15.15 13.21
CA GLN A 242 -1.08 -15.08 13.08
C GLN A 242 -0.52 -16.45 12.71
N TYR A 243 0.31 -16.47 11.66
CA TYR A 243 0.98 -17.67 11.17
C TYR A 243 2.40 -17.76 11.73
N ASP A 244 2.74 -18.89 12.31
CA ASP A 244 4.11 -19.20 12.75
C ASP A 244 5.03 -19.52 11.57
N ASP A 245 4.45 -19.92 10.44
CA ASP A 245 5.20 -20.23 9.23
C ASP A 245 5.74 -19.00 8.54
N ARG A 246 6.83 -19.20 7.80
CA ARG A 246 7.45 -18.15 7.02
C ARG A 246 6.70 -17.96 5.72
N LEU A 247 6.41 -16.71 5.41
CA LEU A 247 5.88 -16.29 4.12
C LEU A 247 7.02 -15.75 3.25
N ASP A 248 7.36 -16.47 2.19
CA ASP A 248 8.39 -16.08 1.22
C ASP A 248 7.73 -15.63 -0.09
N LEU A 249 8.01 -14.40 -0.51
CA LEU A 249 7.47 -13.79 -1.71
C LEU A 249 8.59 -13.42 -2.69
N PHE A 250 8.45 -13.84 -3.92
CA PHE A 250 9.33 -13.45 -5.01
C PHE A 250 8.55 -12.65 -6.05
N LYS A 251 9.08 -11.47 -6.47
CA LYS A 251 8.43 -10.58 -7.44
C LYS A 251 9.45 -10.10 -8.46
N VAL A 252 9.07 -10.16 -9.74
CA VAL A 252 9.84 -9.57 -10.85
C VAL A 252 8.92 -8.64 -11.62
N ARG A 253 9.28 -7.37 -11.67
CA ARG A 253 8.56 -6.36 -12.46
C ARG A 253 9.43 -5.87 -13.60
N LEU A 254 8.91 -5.97 -14.80
CA LEU A 254 9.53 -5.50 -16.04
C LEU A 254 8.73 -4.33 -16.58
N LYS A 255 9.38 -3.23 -16.94
CA LYS A 255 8.73 -2.10 -17.63
C LYS A 255 9.57 -1.69 -18.83
N ARG A 256 8.89 -1.49 -19.95
CA ARG A 256 9.52 -1.04 -21.18
C ARG A 256 8.59 -0.10 -21.95
N SER A 257 9.17 0.98 -22.49
CA SER A 257 8.52 1.83 -23.50
C SER A 257 9.35 1.77 -24.78
N ILE A 258 8.70 1.56 -25.90
CA ILE A 258 9.32 1.44 -27.22
C ILE A 258 8.59 2.36 -28.18
N ASP A 259 9.34 3.21 -28.89
CA ASP A 259 8.81 4.11 -29.90
C ASP A 259 9.22 3.64 -31.31
N PHE A 260 8.25 3.49 -32.20
CA PHE A 260 8.40 3.14 -33.61
C PHE A 260 7.83 4.26 -34.47
N GLY A 261 8.54 5.38 -34.58
CA GLY A 261 8.05 6.56 -35.29
C GLY A 261 6.85 7.19 -34.60
N LYS A 262 5.64 7.03 -35.17
CA LYS A 262 4.40 7.54 -34.60
C LYS A 262 3.68 6.55 -33.69
N PHE A 263 4.12 5.31 -33.65
CA PHE A 263 3.59 4.28 -32.79
C PHE A 263 4.47 4.09 -31.56
N SER A 264 3.85 3.89 -30.43
CA SER A 264 4.51 3.59 -29.16
C SER A 264 3.85 2.42 -28.47
N VAL A 265 4.65 1.65 -27.74
CA VAL A 265 4.20 0.54 -26.91
C VAL A 265 4.77 0.72 -25.52
N ASP A 266 3.88 0.91 -24.53
CA ASP A 266 4.21 0.90 -23.11
C ASP A 266 3.79 -0.43 -22.50
N SER A 267 4.74 -1.18 -21.96
CA SER A 267 4.52 -2.50 -21.38
C SER A 267 4.99 -2.55 -19.94
N ALA A 268 4.17 -3.11 -19.06
CA ALA A 268 4.52 -3.47 -17.70
C ALA A 268 4.04 -4.90 -17.43
N LEU A 269 4.98 -5.75 -16.99
CA LEU A 269 4.73 -7.12 -16.59
C LEU A 269 5.20 -7.32 -15.16
N LEU A 270 4.36 -7.90 -14.33
CA LEU A 270 4.69 -8.37 -12.99
C LEU A 270 4.51 -9.88 -12.97
N PHE A 271 5.57 -10.58 -12.60
CA PHE A 271 5.54 -11.96 -12.16
C PHE A 271 5.73 -11.98 -10.66
N GLN A 272 4.90 -12.71 -9.94
CA GLN A 272 5.02 -12.88 -8.49
C GLN A 272 4.60 -14.28 -8.09
N LYS A 273 5.26 -14.80 -7.05
CA LYS A 273 4.97 -16.13 -6.51
C LYS A 273 5.19 -16.12 -5.00
N SER A 274 4.22 -16.65 -4.25
CA SER A 274 4.44 -17.12 -2.90
C SER A 274 5.14 -18.48 -2.97
N MET A 275 6.15 -18.69 -2.12
CA MET A 275 6.79 -19.99 -1.95
C MET A 275 6.17 -20.75 -0.77
N SER A 276 5.27 -20.10 -0.02
CA SER A 276 4.49 -20.67 1.06
C SER A 276 3.08 -20.87 0.54
N ASP A 277 2.63 -22.10 0.49
CA ASP A 277 1.33 -22.43 -0.04
C ASP A 277 0.22 -21.94 0.91
N ASP A 278 -0.88 -21.46 0.35
CA ASP A 278 -2.16 -21.11 1.00
C ASP A 278 -2.16 -19.97 2.06
N ILE A 279 -1.03 -19.30 2.28
CA ILE A 279 -0.99 -18.17 3.24
C ILE A 279 -1.42 -16.84 2.60
N ILE A 280 -1.21 -16.66 1.31
CA ILE A 280 -1.53 -15.42 0.61
C ILE A 280 -1.99 -15.65 -0.82
N ASN A 281 -3.09 -15.02 -1.18
CA ASN A 281 -3.71 -15.11 -2.49
C ASN A 281 -3.18 -14.02 -3.43
N LEU A 282 -2.42 -14.40 -4.46
CA LEU A 282 -1.83 -13.47 -5.42
C LEU A 282 -1.94 -13.99 -6.86
N PRO A 283 -2.30 -13.13 -7.84
CA PRO A 283 -2.17 -13.47 -9.24
C PRO A 283 -0.69 -13.61 -9.60
N GLN A 284 -0.29 -14.74 -10.18
CA GLN A 284 1.12 -14.98 -10.55
C GLN A 284 1.61 -14.02 -11.62
N ILE A 285 0.74 -13.66 -12.57
CA ILE A 285 1.05 -12.75 -13.68
C ILE A 285 0.07 -11.59 -13.68
N VAL A 286 0.61 -10.37 -13.69
CA VAL A 286 -0.16 -9.15 -13.96
C VAL A 286 0.51 -8.39 -15.09
N SER A 287 -0.26 -8.06 -16.13
CA SER A 287 0.24 -7.37 -17.32
C SER A 287 -0.62 -6.14 -17.63
N ARG A 288 0.06 -5.06 -17.99
CA ARG A 288 -0.56 -3.83 -18.50
C ARG A 288 0.21 -3.35 -19.70
N ASN A 289 -0.45 -3.33 -20.85
CA ASN A 289 0.14 -2.89 -22.10
C ASN A 289 -0.71 -1.79 -22.73
N THR A 290 -0.06 -0.80 -23.30
CA THR A 290 -0.71 0.26 -24.06
C THR A 290 -0.01 0.40 -25.39
N ILE A 291 -0.74 0.25 -26.47
CA ILE A 291 -0.27 0.43 -27.85
C ILE A 291 -0.99 1.65 -28.39
N TYR A 292 -0.24 2.66 -28.80
CA TYR A 292 -0.86 3.91 -29.26
C TYR A 292 -0.11 4.55 -30.41
N PHE A 293 -0.89 5.27 -31.21
CA PHE A 293 -0.42 6.14 -32.27
C PHE A 293 -0.49 7.58 -31.80
N SER A 294 0.53 8.39 -32.08
CA SER A 294 0.54 9.81 -31.76
C SER A 294 1.08 10.64 -32.92
N THR A 295 0.42 11.75 -33.20
CA THR A 295 0.81 12.64 -34.29
C THR A 295 0.30 14.06 -34.08
N ASP A 296 1.07 15.03 -34.61
CA ASP A 296 0.58 16.38 -34.81
C ASP A 296 -0.27 16.46 -36.09
N MET A 297 -1.40 17.13 -36.03
CA MET A 297 -2.32 17.38 -37.13
C MET A 297 -2.57 18.89 -37.30
N PHE A 298 -3.07 19.29 -38.46
CA PHE A 298 -3.45 20.68 -38.79
C PHE A 298 -2.34 21.69 -38.46
N LYS A 299 -1.14 21.48 -39.01
CA LYS A 299 0.05 22.36 -38.78
C LYS A 299 0.39 22.50 -37.27
N LYS A 300 0.25 21.43 -36.50
CA LYS A 300 0.45 21.34 -35.02
C LYS A 300 -0.63 22.04 -34.19
N ALA A 301 -1.77 22.40 -34.78
CA ALA A 301 -2.90 22.93 -34.02
C ALA A 301 -3.56 21.87 -33.12
N LEU A 302 -3.47 20.60 -33.49
CA LEU A 302 -4.01 19.46 -32.76
C LEU A 302 -2.90 18.41 -32.60
N TYR A 303 -2.61 18.00 -31.36
CA TYR A 303 -1.88 16.78 -31.06
C TYR A 303 -2.87 15.67 -30.73
N LEU A 304 -2.84 14.60 -31.51
CA LEU A 304 -3.72 13.43 -31.38
C LEU A 304 -2.91 12.24 -30.85
N GLN A 305 -3.46 11.54 -29.86
CA GLN A 305 -2.98 10.25 -29.39
C GLN A 305 -4.15 9.31 -29.27
N THR A 306 -4.09 8.15 -29.91
CA THR A 306 -5.15 7.14 -29.88
C THR A 306 -4.57 5.73 -29.79
N GLY A 307 -5.27 4.83 -29.12
CA GLY A 307 -4.73 3.49 -28.95
C GLY A 307 -5.58 2.59 -28.05
N PHE A 308 -5.00 1.44 -27.75
CA PHE A 308 -5.60 0.42 -26.92
C PHE A 308 -4.77 0.20 -25.66
N GLY A 309 -5.47 0.08 -24.53
CA GLY A 309 -4.91 -0.39 -23.27
C GLY A 309 -5.41 -1.80 -22.97
N VAL A 310 -4.50 -2.73 -22.70
CA VAL A 310 -4.82 -4.12 -22.34
C VAL A 310 -4.33 -4.37 -20.94
N LYS A 311 -5.21 -4.82 -20.05
CA LYS A 311 -4.91 -5.26 -18.69
C LYS A 311 -5.25 -6.73 -18.58
N TYR A 312 -4.38 -7.50 -17.95
CA TYR A 312 -4.58 -8.92 -17.71
C TYR A 312 -3.97 -9.31 -16.37
N PHE A 313 -4.60 -10.19 -15.65
CA PHE A 313 -4.05 -10.91 -14.51
C PHE A 313 -4.48 -12.37 -14.54
N SER A 314 -3.57 -13.25 -14.12
CA SER A 314 -3.81 -14.69 -14.05
C SER A 314 -4.88 -15.01 -13.01
N LYS A 315 -5.51 -16.14 -13.14
CA LYS A 315 -6.51 -16.67 -12.21
C LYS A 315 -5.93 -16.82 -10.81
N PHE A 316 -6.66 -16.42 -9.80
CA PHE A 316 -6.29 -16.53 -8.38
C PHE A 316 -7.53 -16.36 -7.50
N TYR A 317 -7.47 -16.85 -6.29
CA TYR A 317 -8.44 -16.52 -5.25
C TYR A 317 -8.22 -15.08 -4.81
N MET A 318 -9.19 -14.22 -4.99
CA MET A 318 -9.09 -12.83 -4.55
C MET A 318 -9.69 -12.70 -3.16
N ASN A 319 -9.03 -11.92 -2.31
CA ASN A 319 -9.51 -11.65 -0.96
C ASN A 319 -10.93 -11.10 -0.98
N GLY A 320 -11.75 -11.55 -0.02
CA GLY A 320 -13.03 -10.96 0.29
C GLY A 320 -12.86 -9.62 1.01
N TYR A 321 -13.94 -8.89 1.18
CA TYR A 321 -13.98 -7.64 1.94
C TYR A 321 -15.03 -7.73 3.03
N ASP A 322 -14.62 -7.50 4.27
CA ASP A 322 -15.50 -7.42 5.42
C ASP A 322 -15.82 -5.94 5.71
N PRO A 323 -17.08 -5.51 5.53
CA PRO A 323 -17.44 -4.11 5.74
C PRO A 323 -17.53 -3.72 7.22
N LEU A 324 -17.72 -4.67 8.14
CA LEU A 324 -17.72 -4.39 9.57
C LEU A 324 -16.33 -4.00 10.06
N LEU A 325 -15.31 -4.69 9.56
CA LEU A 325 -13.89 -4.45 9.90
C LEU A 325 -13.23 -3.40 8.99
N ALA A 326 -13.80 -3.14 7.82
CA ALA A 326 -13.18 -2.43 6.69
C ALA A 326 -11.86 -3.09 6.23
N GLU A 327 -11.77 -4.42 6.32
CA GLU A 327 -10.56 -5.20 6.04
C GLU A 327 -10.79 -6.21 4.92
N LEU A 328 -9.69 -6.57 4.26
CA LEU A 328 -9.66 -7.67 3.32
C LEU A 328 -9.34 -8.96 4.06
N TYR A 329 -10.07 -10.03 3.75
CA TYR A 329 -9.83 -11.36 4.33
C TYR A 329 -9.53 -12.41 3.26
N ILE A 330 -8.77 -13.43 3.64
CA ILE A 330 -8.48 -14.57 2.77
C ILE A 330 -9.72 -15.45 2.65
N GLN A 331 -10.05 -15.78 1.42
CA GLN A 331 -11.05 -16.77 1.05
C GLN A 331 -10.52 -17.63 -0.11
N ASN A 332 -10.96 -18.88 -0.19
CA ASN A 332 -10.52 -19.84 -1.19
C ASN A 332 -11.69 -20.43 -2.00
N ASP A 333 -12.85 -19.77 -1.99
CA ASP A 333 -14.06 -20.24 -2.70
C ASP A 333 -14.15 -19.71 -4.12
N LYS A 334 -13.78 -18.43 -4.32
CA LYS A 334 -13.97 -17.74 -5.60
C LYS A 334 -12.66 -17.32 -6.21
N GLU A 335 -12.33 -17.98 -7.31
CA GLU A 335 -11.26 -17.55 -8.20
C GLU A 335 -11.77 -16.52 -9.20
N ILE A 336 -10.98 -15.49 -9.42
CA ILE A 336 -11.20 -14.47 -10.45
C ILE A 336 -9.97 -14.28 -11.32
N GLY A 337 -10.15 -13.59 -12.45
CA GLY A 337 -9.07 -13.30 -13.38
C GLY A 337 -9.10 -14.15 -14.63
N ASN A 338 -7.96 -14.26 -15.32
CA ASN A 338 -7.78 -15.00 -16.56
C ASN A 338 -8.62 -14.46 -17.75
N PHE A 339 -8.92 -13.16 -17.74
CA PHE A 339 -9.55 -12.48 -18.86
C PHE A 339 -8.86 -11.13 -19.14
N PRO A 340 -8.67 -10.74 -20.41
CA PRO A 340 -8.14 -9.44 -20.76
C PRO A 340 -9.23 -8.37 -20.66
N LEU A 341 -8.90 -7.25 -20.06
CA LEU A 341 -9.70 -6.01 -20.11
C LEU A 341 -9.09 -5.10 -21.17
N ILE A 342 -9.84 -4.78 -22.21
CA ILE A 342 -9.37 -3.96 -23.31
C ILE A 342 -10.11 -2.62 -23.30
N ASP A 343 -9.36 -1.55 -23.21
CA ASP A 343 -9.84 -0.18 -23.31
C ASP A 343 -9.37 0.43 -24.64
N PHE A 344 -10.21 1.21 -25.33
CA PHE A 344 -9.82 2.05 -26.43
C PHE A 344 -9.87 3.52 -25.99
N PHE A 345 -8.90 4.34 -26.42
CA PHE A 345 -8.89 5.75 -26.06
C PHE A 345 -8.48 6.67 -27.20
N ILE A 346 -8.98 7.91 -27.14
CA ILE A 346 -8.60 9.03 -27.98
C ILE A 346 -8.32 10.22 -27.08
N ASN A 347 -7.10 10.75 -27.14
CA ASN A 347 -6.70 11.98 -26.46
C ASN A 347 -6.37 13.05 -27.52
N ALA A 348 -6.91 14.23 -27.37
CA ALA A 348 -6.66 15.37 -28.23
C ALA A 348 -6.20 16.57 -27.40
N LYS A 349 -5.12 17.22 -27.82
CA LYS A 349 -4.65 18.46 -27.22
C LYS A 349 -4.71 19.57 -28.25
N ILE A 350 -5.48 20.63 -27.96
CA ILE A 350 -5.64 21.84 -28.79
C ILE A 350 -5.20 23.00 -27.90
N GLN A 351 -4.02 23.55 -28.15
CA GLN A 351 -3.43 24.62 -27.34
C GLN A 351 -3.41 24.22 -25.83
N GLN A 352 -4.21 24.89 -25.00
CA GLN A 352 -4.30 24.70 -23.56
C GLN A 352 -5.39 23.70 -23.16
N THR A 353 -6.20 23.24 -24.13
CA THR A 353 -7.33 22.35 -23.89
C THR A 353 -6.93 20.92 -24.23
N ARG A 354 -7.24 20.00 -23.32
CA ARG A 354 -7.13 18.54 -23.53
C ARG A 354 -8.51 17.93 -23.48
N LEU A 355 -8.82 17.15 -24.50
CA LEU A 355 -10.04 16.35 -24.59
C LEU A 355 -9.65 14.89 -24.52
N TYR A 356 -10.42 14.09 -23.81
CA TYR A 356 -10.27 12.64 -23.86
C TYR A 356 -11.61 11.94 -24.03
N PHE A 357 -11.56 10.85 -24.79
CA PHE A 357 -12.64 9.90 -24.97
C PHE A 357 -12.06 8.53 -24.63
N LYS A 358 -12.78 7.75 -23.82
CA LYS A 358 -12.35 6.41 -23.43
C LYS A 358 -13.53 5.46 -23.48
N PHE A 359 -13.31 4.35 -24.16
CA PHE A 359 -14.22 3.21 -24.25
C PHE A 359 -13.63 2.13 -23.35
N GLU A 360 -14.13 2.03 -22.12
CA GLU A 360 -13.66 1.06 -21.14
C GLU A 360 -14.33 -0.28 -21.37
N HIS A 361 -13.55 -1.37 -21.18
CA HIS A 361 -14.00 -2.75 -21.32
C HIS A 361 -14.67 -2.99 -22.68
N PHE A 362 -14.01 -2.54 -23.74
CA PHE A 362 -14.49 -2.62 -25.12
C PHE A 362 -14.87 -4.05 -25.55
N ASN A 363 -14.22 -5.06 -24.98
CA ASN A 363 -14.45 -6.47 -25.26
C ASN A 363 -15.47 -7.16 -24.34
N SER A 364 -16.25 -6.42 -23.54
CA SER A 364 -17.17 -7.01 -22.56
C SER A 364 -18.16 -8.01 -23.16
N SER A 365 -18.70 -7.71 -24.35
CA SER A 365 -19.66 -8.61 -25.02
C SER A 365 -19.02 -9.77 -25.76
N LEU A 366 -17.69 -9.82 -25.94
CA LEU A 366 -17.01 -10.82 -26.75
C LEU A 366 -16.54 -12.03 -25.94
N THR A 367 -16.37 -11.90 -24.63
CA THR A 367 -15.74 -12.90 -23.74
C THR A 367 -16.70 -13.49 -22.71
N GLY A 368 -18.01 -13.24 -22.82
CA GLY A 368 -19.01 -13.64 -21.83
C GLY A 368 -19.15 -12.61 -20.71
N TYR A 369 -19.91 -12.95 -19.65
CA TYR A 369 -20.20 -12.02 -18.55
C TYR A 369 -19.61 -12.47 -17.20
N ASN A 370 -18.71 -13.45 -17.19
CA ASN A 370 -18.14 -14.04 -15.98
C ASN A 370 -16.84 -13.34 -15.53
N TYR A 371 -16.84 -12.01 -15.47
CA TYR A 371 -15.72 -11.27 -14.95
C TYR A 371 -16.11 -10.50 -13.70
N TYR A 372 -15.26 -10.63 -12.69
CA TYR A 372 -15.47 -10.03 -11.39
C TYR A 372 -14.29 -9.11 -11.05
N SER A 373 -14.59 -8.00 -10.40
CA SER A 373 -13.59 -7.08 -9.84
C SER A 373 -13.18 -7.48 -8.42
N ALA A 374 -14.08 -8.15 -7.71
CA ALA A 374 -13.88 -8.75 -6.40
C ALA A 374 -14.89 -9.92 -6.23
N PRO A 375 -14.73 -10.80 -5.24
CA PRO A 375 -15.73 -11.81 -4.91
C PRO A 375 -17.12 -11.18 -4.80
N ASN A 376 -18.12 -11.75 -5.51
CA ASN A 376 -19.49 -11.26 -5.59
C ASN A 376 -19.72 -9.88 -6.25
N TYR A 377 -18.65 -9.19 -6.70
CA TYR A 377 -18.75 -7.89 -7.37
C TYR A 377 -18.40 -8.02 -8.85
N PRO A 378 -19.39 -8.08 -9.77
CA PRO A 378 -19.09 -8.14 -11.20
C PRO A 378 -18.34 -6.90 -11.67
N TYR A 379 -17.43 -7.11 -12.62
CA TYR A 379 -16.76 -6.00 -13.27
C TYR A 379 -17.75 -5.25 -14.15
N ARG A 380 -17.53 -3.95 -14.34
CA ARG A 380 -18.36 -3.11 -15.21
C ARG A 380 -18.36 -3.64 -16.64
N ASP A 381 -19.51 -3.61 -17.27
CA ASP A 381 -19.65 -3.76 -18.69
C ASP A 381 -19.02 -2.61 -19.46
N PHE A 382 -19.21 -2.59 -20.78
CA PHE A 382 -18.77 -1.48 -21.62
C PHE A 382 -19.24 -0.14 -21.06
N SER A 383 -18.32 0.80 -20.94
CA SER A 383 -18.64 2.18 -20.55
C SER A 383 -17.90 3.19 -21.40
N PHE A 384 -18.58 4.29 -21.72
CA PHE A 384 -18.02 5.43 -22.42
C PHE A 384 -17.75 6.56 -21.44
N ARG A 385 -16.53 7.09 -21.48
CA ARG A 385 -16.15 8.26 -20.69
C ARG A 385 -15.55 9.34 -21.58
N PHE A 386 -15.89 10.58 -21.31
CA PHE A 386 -15.25 11.73 -21.93
C PHE A 386 -14.94 12.78 -20.86
N GLY A 387 -13.98 13.63 -21.17
CA GLY A 387 -13.66 14.75 -20.31
C GLY A 387 -12.84 15.80 -21.03
N LEU A 388 -12.83 16.99 -20.42
CA LEU A 388 -12.12 18.17 -20.89
C LEU A 388 -11.31 18.74 -19.74
N VAL A 389 -10.05 19.05 -20.00
CA VAL A 389 -9.18 19.78 -19.08
C VAL A 389 -8.71 21.05 -19.79
N TRP A 390 -9.04 22.18 -19.23
CA TRP A 390 -8.62 23.46 -19.73
C TRP A 390 -7.67 24.13 -18.73
N ASN A 391 -6.43 24.38 -19.13
CA ASN A 391 -5.44 25.08 -18.32
C ASN A 391 -5.60 26.60 -18.56
N PHE A 392 -6.09 27.32 -17.56
CA PHE A 392 -6.32 28.78 -17.63
C PHE A 392 -5.03 29.61 -17.51
N PHE A 393 -3.99 29.04 -16.87
CA PHE A 393 -2.71 29.73 -16.65
C PHE A 393 -1.58 28.99 -17.37
N MET A 394 -0.69 29.76 -17.97
CA MET A 394 0.57 29.28 -18.56
C MET A 394 1.68 29.35 -17.54
#